data_01440ba2c6577ace35f36ce60c50b172
#
_entry.id   01440ba2c6577ace35f36ce60c50b172
#
_cell.length_a   1.000
_cell.length_b   1.000
_cell.length_c   1.000
_cell.angle_alpha   90.00
_cell.angle_beta   90.00
_cell.angle_gamma   90.00
#
_symmetry.space_group_name_H-M   'P 1'
#
loop_
_entity.id
_entity.type
_entity.pdbx_description
1 polymer ?
#
loop_
_entity_poly.entity_id
_entity_poly.type
_entity_poly.pdbx_seq_one_letter_code
_entity_poly.pdbx_strand_id
1 'polypeptide(L)'
;MAPPTRENPKVLLVEDNEMNRDMLARRLRKIGYEVEIAVNGQEGVIKATQDRPDIVLMDMSLPVMDGWEATRNLKANPDTQQIPVIALTAHAMASDREKAMAAGCDEYDTKPIDWSRLMGKVDALINQPPQSLS
;
A
#
# COMPACT_ATOMS: atom_id res chain seq x y z
N MET A 1 23.72 3.86 -6.97
CA MET A 1 22.28 3.62 -6.89
C MET A 1 21.53 4.84 -7.40
N ALA A 2 20.66 4.62 -8.33
CA ALA A 2 19.83 5.73 -8.78
C ALA A 2 18.87 6.11 -7.66
N PRO A 3 18.78 7.39 -7.30
CA PRO A 3 17.80 7.77 -6.31
C PRO A 3 16.39 7.55 -6.88
N PRO A 4 15.41 7.32 -6.02
CA PRO A 4 14.04 7.30 -6.51
C PRO A 4 13.73 8.63 -7.16
N THR A 5 12.75 8.66 -8.06
CA THR A 5 12.34 9.88 -8.72
C THR A 5 11.95 10.96 -7.74
N ARG A 6 11.61 10.57 -6.52
CA ARG A 6 11.40 11.49 -5.41
C ARG A 6 12.47 11.29 -4.37
N GLU A 7 12.88 12.38 -3.78
CA GLU A 7 13.87 12.35 -2.72
C GLU A 7 13.38 11.58 -1.51
N ASN A 8 12.11 11.77 -1.14
CA ASN A 8 11.47 11.10 -0.01
C ASN A 8 10.17 10.47 -0.47
N PRO A 9 10.21 9.22 -0.95
CA PRO A 9 8.97 8.57 -1.37
C PRO A 9 7.94 8.54 -0.25
N LYS A 10 6.70 8.78 -0.61
CA LYS A 10 5.60 8.83 0.37
C LYS A 10 4.83 7.52 0.36
N VAL A 11 4.69 6.93 1.53
CA VAL A 11 3.91 5.71 1.74
C VAL A 11 2.64 6.07 2.51
N LEU A 12 1.51 5.64 2.00
CA LEU A 12 0.26 5.70 2.76
C LEU A 12 0.06 4.33 3.39
N LEU A 13 0.09 4.29 4.72
CA LEU A 13 -0.11 3.05 5.47
C LEU A 13 -1.53 3.04 6.02
N VAL A 14 -2.34 2.11 5.55
CA VAL A 14 -3.73 1.96 5.98
C VAL A 14 -3.81 0.74 6.88
N GLU A 15 -3.90 0.99 8.18
CA GLU A 15 -3.82 -0.05 9.19
C GLU A 15 -4.57 0.41 10.44
N ASP A 16 -5.56 -0.35 10.89
CA ASP A 16 -6.35 0.03 12.05
C ASP A 16 -5.72 -0.36 13.39
N ASN A 17 -4.82 -1.34 13.39
CA ASN A 17 -4.15 -1.77 14.61
C ASN A 17 -3.01 -0.82 14.95
N GLU A 18 -3.12 -0.15 16.09
CA GLU A 18 -2.17 0.88 16.49
C GLU A 18 -0.75 0.35 16.58
N MET A 19 -0.57 -0.82 17.17
CA MET A 19 0.74 -1.41 17.35
C MET A 19 1.42 -1.74 16.02
N ASN A 20 0.68 -2.37 15.12
CA ASN A 20 1.20 -2.69 13.79
C ASN A 20 1.50 -1.41 12.99
N ARG A 21 0.60 -0.46 13.10
CA ARG A 21 0.74 0.83 12.41
C ARG A 21 1.99 1.57 12.86
N ASP A 22 2.18 1.67 14.19
CA ASP A 22 3.34 2.37 14.73
C ASP A 22 4.65 1.68 14.37
N MET A 23 4.67 0.36 14.44
CA MET A 23 5.87 -0.41 14.11
C MET A 23 6.27 -0.21 12.65
N LEU A 24 5.32 -0.36 11.75
CA LEU A 24 5.60 -0.21 10.32
C LEU A 24 5.98 1.22 9.97
N ALA A 25 5.24 2.19 10.51
CA ALA A 25 5.52 3.60 10.23
C ALA A 25 6.91 3.99 10.71
N ARG A 26 7.29 3.54 11.89
CA ARG A 26 8.60 3.86 12.44
C ARG A 26 9.71 3.29 11.57
N ARG A 27 9.57 2.05 11.13
CA ARG A 27 10.59 1.43 10.27
C ARG A 27 10.69 2.10 8.91
N LEU A 28 9.55 2.45 8.33
CA LEU A 28 9.53 3.12 7.04
C LEU A 28 10.19 4.49 7.13
N ARG A 29 9.87 5.25 8.16
CA ARG A 29 10.47 6.58 8.36
C ARG A 29 11.97 6.49 8.57
N LYS A 30 12.42 5.46 9.27
CA LYS A 30 13.83 5.28 9.57
C LYS A 30 14.67 5.09 8.32
N ILE A 31 14.11 4.48 7.28
CA ILE A 31 14.85 4.28 6.04
C ILE A 31 14.60 5.38 5.01
N GLY A 32 13.90 6.45 5.39
CA GLY A 32 13.79 7.64 4.56
C GLY A 32 12.46 7.89 3.88
N TYR A 33 11.44 7.07 4.14
CA TYR A 33 10.12 7.31 3.56
C TYR A 33 9.33 8.31 4.39
N GLU A 34 8.54 9.14 3.73
CA GLU A 34 7.47 9.88 4.39
C GLU A 34 6.29 8.93 4.57
N VAL A 35 5.69 8.94 5.74
CA VAL A 35 4.58 8.04 6.02
C VAL A 35 3.34 8.83 6.42
N GLU A 36 2.29 8.63 5.66
CA GLU A 36 0.95 9.11 5.98
C GLU A 36 0.17 7.93 6.54
N ILE A 37 -0.71 8.17 7.49
CA ILE A 37 -1.44 7.11 8.16
C ILE A 37 -2.92 7.25 7.96
N ALA A 38 -3.60 6.14 7.66
CA ALA A 38 -5.05 6.05 7.66
C ALA A 38 -5.46 4.87 8.52
N VAL A 39 -6.56 4.99 9.23
CA VAL A 39 -6.98 3.98 10.20
C VAL A 39 -8.14 3.11 9.72
N ASN A 40 -8.68 3.42 8.56
CA ASN A 40 -9.71 2.59 7.92
C ASN A 40 -9.66 2.82 6.42
N GLY A 41 -10.43 2.01 5.68
CA GLY A 41 -10.40 2.07 4.21
C GLY A 41 -10.90 3.37 3.64
N GLN A 42 -11.94 3.95 4.24
CA GLN A 42 -12.48 5.22 3.76
C GLN A 42 -11.45 6.34 3.90
N GLU A 43 -10.80 6.42 5.05
CA GLU A 43 -9.75 7.40 5.28
C GLU A 43 -8.59 7.19 4.31
N GLY A 44 -8.27 5.91 4.03
CA GLY A 44 -7.23 5.58 3.07
C GLY A 44 -7.53 6.10 1.68
N VAL A 45 -8.78 5.93 1.22
CA VAL A 45 -9.18 6.44 -0.10
C VAL A 45 -9.10 7.96 -0.13
N ILE A 46 -9.59 8.63 0.91
CA ILE A 46 -9.56 10.09 0.99
C ILE A 46 -8.12 10.61 0.94
N LYS A 47 -7.25 10.06 1.76
CA LYS A 47 -5.87 10.52 1.82
C LYS A 47 -5.09 10.22 0.55
N ALA A 48 -5.32 9.07 -0.06
CA ALA A 48 -4.68 8.74 -1.33
C ALA A 48 -5.08 9.73 -2.42
N THR A 49 -6.34 10.13 -2.43
CA THR A 49 -6.83 11.09 -3.41
C THR A 49 -6.24 12.49 -3.19
N GLN A 50 -6.11 12.89 -1.94
CA GLN A 50 -5.60 14.22 -1.58
C GLN A 50 -4.10 14.33 -1.76
N ASP A 51 -3.37 13.32 -1.27
CA ASP A 51 -1.91 13.41 -1.16
C ASP A 51 -1.15 12.66 -2.24
N ARG A 52 -1.81 11.77 -2.95
CA ARG A 52 -1.24 10.97 -4.04
C ARG A 52 0.11 10.36 -3.65
N PRO A 53 0.10 9.41 -2.71
CA PRO A 53 1.35 8.77 -2.29
C PRO A 53 1.98 7.97 -3.42
N ASP A 54 3.24 7.62 -3.24
CA ASP A 54 3.95 6.79 -4.21
C ASP A 54 3.55 5.33 -4.12
N ILE A 55 3.05 4.90 -2.96
CA ILE A 55 2.59 3.54 -2.76
C ILE A 55 1.62 3.49 -1.57
N VAL A 56 0.69 2.54 -1.61
CA VAL A 56 -0.24 2.29 -0.51
C VAL A 56 -0.02 0.90 0.03
N LEU A 57 0.19 0.80 1.35
CA LEU A 57 0.18 -0.48 2.05
C LEU A 57 -1.18 -0.61 2.70
N MET A 58 -1.97 -1.56 2.21
CA MET A 58 -3.39 -1.65 2.56
C MET A 58 -3.69 -2.93 3.31
N ASP A 59 -4.03 -2.80 4.60
CA ASP A 59 -4.55 -3.94 5.35
C ASP A 59 -5.92 -4.31 4.78
N MET A 60 -6.14 -5.60 4.58
CA MET A 60 -7.41 -6.04 4.00
C MET A 60 -8.52 -6.15 5.04
N SER A 61 -8.19 -6.26 6.32
CA SER A 61 -9.17 -6.42 7.40
C SER A 61 -9.41 -5.09 8.12
N LEU A 62 -10.05 -4.15 7.44
CA LEU A 62 -10.25 -2.80 7.98
C LEU A 62 -11.71 -2.57 8.36
N PRO A 63 -11.96 -1.71 9.36
CA PRO A 63 -13.33 -1.29 9.67
C PRO A 63 -13.82 -0.24 8.69
N VAL A 64 -15.10 0.03 8.71
CA VAL A 64 -15.82 1.03 7.91
C VAL A 64 -15.84 0.65 6.43
N MET A 65 -14.69 0.63 5.79
CA MET A 65 -14.53 0.18 4.42
C MET A 65 -13.30 -0.72 4.41
N ASP A 66 -13.47 -1.98 4.03
CA ASP A 66 -12.35 -2.92 4.05
C ASP A 66 -11.35 -2.64 2.92
N GLY A 67 -10.21 -3.31 2.98
CA GLY A 67 -9.14 -3.07 2.02
C GLY A 67 -9.48 -3.44 0.59
N TRP A 68 -10.35 -4.45 0.41
CA TRP A 68 -10.80 -4.85 -0.94
C TRP A 68 -11.57 -3.72 -1.61
N GLU A 69 -12.55 -3.19 -0.90
CA GLU A 69 -13.37 -2.11 -1.40
C GLU A 69 -12.56 -0.83 -1.60
N ALA A 70 -11.69 -0.51 -0.65
CA ALA A 70 -10.83 0.67 -0.77
C ALA A 70 -9.94 0.57 -2.00
N THR A 71 -9.35 -0.60 -2.25
CA THR A 71 -8.51 -0.81 -3.43
C THR A 71 -9.32 -0.65 -4.71
N ARG A 72 -10.51 -1.23 -4.77
CA ARG A 72 -11.36 -1.07 -5.94
C ARG A 72 -11.67 0.39 -6.22
N ASN A 73 -11.94 1.16 -5.16
CA ASN A 73 -12.20 2.58 -5.31
C ASN A 73 -10.99 3.33 -5.84
N LEU A 74 -9.81 3.02 -5.34
CA LEU A 74 -8.58 3.66 -5.81
C LEU A 74 -8.31 3.33 -7.29
N LYS A 75 -8.55 2.08 -7.68
CA LYS A 75 -8.26 1.65 -9.04
C LYS A 75 -9.34 2.11 -10.04
N ALA A 76 -10.52 2.46 -9.55
CA ALA A 76 -11.58 2.99 -10.40
C ALA A 76 -11.44 4.50 -10.63
N ASN A 77 -10.63 5.18 -9.86
CA ASN A 77 -10.46 6.64 -9.95
C ASN A 77 -9.23 6.97 -10.79
N PRO A 78 -9.37 7.71 -11.89
CA PRO A 78 -8.22 8.07 -12.73
C PRO A 78 -7.10 8.78 -11.98
N ASP A 79 -7.42 9.51 -10.92
CA ASP A 79 -6.42 10.24 -10.14
C ASP A 79 -5.57 9.33 -9.27
N THR A 80 -6.04 8.13 -8.94
CA THR A 80 -5.34 7.23 -8.02
C THR A 80 -5.04 5.85 -8.62
N GLN A 81 -5.57 5.55 -9.79
CA GLN A 81 -5.47 4.19 -10.35
C GLN A 81 -4.04 3.74 -10.60
N GLN A 82 -3.11 4.66 -10.79
CA GLN A 82 -1.72 4.33 -11.05
C GLN A 82 -0.89 4.16 -9.78
N ILE A 83 -1.43 4.50 -8.63
CA ILE A 83 -0.72 4.34 -7.37
C ILE A 83 -0.65 2.86 -7.03
N PRO A 84 0.56 2.28 -6.87
CA PRO A 84 0.67 0.87 -6.51
C PRO A 84 0.07 0.59 -5.15
N VAL A 85 -0.61 -0.54 -5.02
CA VAL A 85 -1.23 -0.97 -3.77
C VAL A 85 -0.71 -2.36 -3.43
N ILE A 86 -0.14 -2.50 -2.24
CA ILE A 86 0.25 -3.79 -1.71
C ILE A 86 -0.78 -4.19 -0.66
N ALA A 87 -1.45 -5.30 -0.89
CA ALA A 87 -2.41 -5.85 0.07
C ALA A 87 -1.68 -6.56 1.20
N LEU A 88 -2.02 -6.24 2.44
CA LEU A 88 -1.50 -6.93 3.61
C LEU A 88 -2.63 -7.76 4.20
N THR A 89 -2.45 -9.07 4.25
CA THR A 89 -3.51 -9.98 4.68
C THR A 89 -3.01 -10.94 5.74
N ALA A 90 -3.89 -11.31 6.67
CA ALA A 90 -3.59 -12.31 7.69
C ALA A 90 -3.69 -13.73 7.13
N HIS A 91 -4.22 -13.89 5.92
CA HIS A 91 -4.48 -15.20 5.33
C HIS A 91 -3.65 -15.40 4.08
N ALA A 92 -2.99 -16.55 4.00
CA ALA A 92 -2.09 -16.86 2.89
C ALA A 92 -2.70 -17.83 1.90
N MET A 93 -4.01 -17.95 1.86
CA MET A 93 -4.69 -18.88 0.97
C MET A 93 -4.73 -18.34 -0.45
N ALA A 94 -4.73 -19.26 -1.43
CA ALA A 94 -4.79 -18.87 -2.83
C ALA A 94 -6.00 -18.00 -3.15
N SER A 95 -7.14 -18.29 -2.51
CA SER A 95 -8.35 -17.51 -2.72
C SER A 95 -8.20 -16.07 -2.26
N ASP A 96 -7.44 -15.83 -1.20
CA ASP A 96 -7.20 -14.47 -0.71
C ASP A 96 -6.32 -13.68 -1.66
N ARG A 97 -5.32 -14.36 -2.23
CA ARG A 97 -4.47 -13.74 -3.23
C ARG A 97 -5.29 -13.37 -4.47
N GLU A 98 -6.14 -14.28 -4.92
CA GLU A 98 -6.99 -14.02 -6.08
C GLU A 98 -7.92 -12.85 -5.84
N LYS A 99 -8.47 -12.73 -4.63
CA LYS A 99 -9.31 -11.61 -4.24
C LYS A 99 -8.54 -10.30 -4.32
N ALA A 100 -7.31 -10.30 -3.79
CA ALA A 100 -6.49 -9.10 -3.81
C ALA A 100 -6.21 -8.65 -5.24
N MET A 101 -5.82 -9.58 -6.09
CA MET A 101 -5.51 -9.24 -7.47
C MET A 101 -6.77 -8.83 -8.24
N ALA A 102 -7.90 -9.47 -7.96
CA ALA A 102 -9.16 -9.10 -8.59
C ALA A 102 -9.63 -7.70 -8.17
N ALA A 103 -9.29 -7.28 -6.96
CA ALA A 103 -9.60 -5.93 -6.50
C ALA A 103 -8.69 -4.88 -7.13
N GLY A 104 -7.60 -5.31 -7.78
CA GLY A 104 -6.68 -4.41 -8.45
C GLY A 104 -5.38 -4.16 -7.71
N CYS A 105 -5.08 -4.93 -6.65
CA CYS A 105 -3.81 -4.80 -5.96
C CYS A 105 -2.66 -5.15 -6.89
N ASP A 106 -1.57 -4.43 -6.77
CA ASP A 106 -0.39 -4.65 -7.60
C ASP A 106 0.49 -5.75 -7.03
N GLU A 107 0.40 -5.96 -5.72
CA GLU A 107 1.14 -7.00 -5.05
C GLU A 107 0.41 -7.35 -3.76
N TYR A 108 0.82 -8.44 -3.12
CA TYR A 108 0.22 -8.82 -1.86
C TYR A 108 1.28 -9.44 -0.95
N ASP A 109 1.08 -9.31 0.35
CA ASP A 109 1.96 -9.92 1.32
C ASP A 109 1.15 -10.38 2.52
N THR A 110 1.70 -11.32 3.27
CA THR A 110 1.00 -11.94 4.38
C THR A 110 1.57 -11.50 5.72
N LYS A 111 0.71 -11.47 6.72
CA LYS A 111 1.13 -11.24 8.10
C LYS A 111 1.48 -12.59 8.73
N PRO A 112 2.43 -12.66 9.63
CA PRO A 112 3.23 -11.54 10.16
C PRO A 112 4.19 -11.00 9.11
N ILE A 113 4.45 -9.71 9.19
CA ILE A 113 5.27 -9.01 8.19
C ILE A 113 6.71 -9.49 8.24
N ASP A 114 7.21 -9.92 7.09
CA ASP A 114 8.64 -10.15 6.87
C ASP A 114 9.18 -8.87 6.26
N TRP A 115 9.95 -8.12 7.03
CA TRP A 115 10.38 -6.79 6.63
C TRP A 115 11.17 -6.79 5.31
N SER A 116 12.12 -7.70 5.17
CA SER A 116 12.92 -7.77 3.94
C SER A 116 12.08 -8.08 2.72
N ARG A 117 11.15 -9.02 2.86
CA ARG A 117 10.27 -9.39 1.77
C ARG A 117 9.37 -8.23 1.37
N LEU A 118 8.80 -7.56 2.37
CA LEU A 118 7.91 -6.42 2.11
C LEU A 118 8.68 -5.28 1.45
N MET A 119 9.86 -4.96 1.94
CA MET A 119 10.67 -3.87 1.37
C MET A 119 11.11 -4.19 -0.05
N GLY A 120 11.38 -5.45 -0.36
CA GLY A 120 11.67 -5.83 -1.73
C GLY A 120 10.51 -5.52 -2.67
N LYS A 121 9.29 -5.78 -2.23
CA LYS A 121 8.09 -5.48 -3.01
C LYS A 121 7.86 -3.98 -3.14
N VAL A 122 8.05 -3.25 -2.04
CA VAL A 122 7.89 -1.79 -2.05
C VAL A 122 8.88 -1.15 -3.02
N ASP A 123 10.15 -1.53 -2.92
CA ASP A 123 11.18 -0.97 -3.79
C ASP A 123 10.92 -1.27 -5.25
N ALA A 124 10.50 -2.50 -5.55
CA ALA A 124 10.21 -2.90 -6.92
C ALA A 124 9.08 -2.06 -7.52
N LEU A 125 8.05 -1.76 -6.74
CA LEU A 125 6.91 -1.00 -7.24
C LEU A 125 7.21 0.50 -7.34
N ILE A 126 7.92 1.06 -6.37
CA ILE A 126 8.25 2.48 -6.37
C ILE A 126 9.21 2.83 -7.51
N ASN A 127 10.17 1.95 -7.78
CA ASN A 127 11.18 2.21 -8.80
C ASN A 127 10.82 1.68 -10.18
N GLN A 128 9.61 1.16 -10.32
CA GLN A 128 9.13 0.65 -11.59
C GLN A 128 8.91 1.80 -12.58
N PRO A 129 9.32 1.64 -13.85
CA PRO A 129 9.02 2.69 -14.83
C PRO A 129 7.52 2.82 -15.04
N PRO A 130 7.05 4.00 -15.47
CA PRO A 130 5.62 4.22 -15.70
C PRO A 130 5.05 3.19 -16.67
N GLN A 131 3.91 2.64 -16.33
CA GLN A 131 3.27 1.62 -17.17
C GLN A 131 2.85 2.16 -18.52
N SER A 132 2.59 3.44 -18.58
CA SER A 132 2.20 4.07 -19.84
C SER A 132 3.26 3.99 -20.92
N LEU A 133 4.48 3.63 -20.55
CA LEU A 133 5.58 3.50 -21.49
C LEU A 133 5.69 2.11 -22.08
N SER A 134 4.97 1.16 -21.54
CA SER A 134 5.03 -0.20 -22.03
C SER A 134 4.12 -0.41 -23.23
#